data_09369a8dc3eb929e3c7c2190ba4dd8e7
#
_entry.id   09369a8dc3eb929e3c7c2190ba4dd8e7
#
_cell.length_a   1.000
_cell.length_b   1.000
_cell.length_c   1.000
_cell.angle_alpha   90.00
_cell.angle_beta   90.00
_cell.angle_gamma   90.00
#
_symmetry.space_group_name_H-M   'P 1'
#
loop_
_entity.id
_entity.type
_entity.pdbx_description
1 polymer ?
#
loop_
_entity_poly.entity_id
_entity_poly.type
_entity_poly.pdbx_seq_one_letter_code
_entity_poly.pdbx_strand_id
1 'polypeptide(L)'
;MMKRSEKAKELFLKGYNCSQAVLGAFCDVIGFEFDQAMRLASSFGGGVARMRHICGTCSAMFMIAGLMRGYTVHEAKAKSEHYAFIQSMAKEFEARNGSLICRELLDSRAKLSKTVDNGSGPEANERTTEYYRARPCLSIIEDAVILTCKMLSIPNEIDA
;
A
#
# COMPACT_ATOMS: atom_id res chain seq x y z
N MET A 1 3.47 -0.61 -23.03
CA MET A 1 2.98 0.30 -21.97
C MET A 1 2.79 -0.53 -20.70
N MET A 2 3.40 -0.16 -19.61
CA MET A 2 3.29 -0.89 -18.33
C MET A 2 2.17 -0.27 -17.49
N LYS A 3 1.45 -1.08 -16.72
CA LYS A 3 0.48 -0.56 -15.76
C LYS A 3 1.14 -0.28 -14.41
N ARG A 4 0.70 0.76 -13.68
CA ARG A 4 1.15 1.04 -12.31
C ARG A 4 0.93 -0.15 -11.38
N SER A 5 -0.21 -0.81 -11.53
CA SER A 5 -0.53 -2.01 -10.76
C SER A 5 0.44 -3.17 -11.03
N GLU A 6 0.90 -3.33 -12.27
CA GLU A 6 1.93 -4.32 -12.61
C GLU A 6 3.29 -3.93 -12.03
N LYS A 7 3.69 -2.66 -12.16
CA LYS A 7 4.93 -2.14 -11.55
C LYS A 7 4.96 -2.34 -10.03
N ALA A 8 3.86 -2.07 -9.34
CA ALA A 8 3.78 -2.29 -7.90
C ALA A 8 3.93 -3.78 -7.54
N LYS A 9 3.27 -4.67 -8.27
CA LYS A 9 3.44 -6.12 -8.07
C LYS A 9 4.88 -6.58 -8.32
N GLU A 10 5.52 -6.09 -9.38
CA GLU A 10 6.92 -6.40 -9.67
C GLU A 10 7.86 -5.94 -8.55
N LEU A 11 7.67 -4.74 -8.02
CA LEU A 11 8.45 -4.24 -6.88
C LEU A 11 8.27 -5.13 -5.64
N PHE A 12 7.04 -5.54 -5.35
CA PHE A 12 6.79 -6.44 -4.24
C PHE A 12 7.45 -7.82 -4.45
N LEU A 13 7.40 -8.36 -5.65
CA LEU A 13 8.07 -9.62 -6.01
C LEU A 13 9.60 -9.52 -5.99
N LYS A 14 10.17 -8.33 -6.19
CA LYS A 14 11.61 -8.06 -6.01
C LYS A 14 12.05 -7.97 -4.55
N GLY A 15 11.11 -8.02 -3.60
CA GLY A 15 11.41 -8.04 -2.16
C GLY A 15 11.13 -6.73 -1.42
N TYR A 16 10.70 -5.66 -2.09
CA TYR A 16 10.23 -4.46 -1.41
C TYR A 16 8.98 -4.75 -0.59
N ASN A 17 8.77 -4.02 0.51
CA ASN A 17 7.56 -4.20 1.30
C ASN A 17 6.32 -3.62 0.57
N CYS A 18 5.12 -3.95 1.05
CA CYS A 18 3.88 -3.54 0.40
C CYS A 18 3.72 -2.01 0.27
N SER A 19 4.14 -1.25 1.27
CA SER A 19 4.11 0.21 1.23
C SER A 19 5.09 0.77 0.19
N GLN A 20 6.31 0.26 0.16
CA GLN A 20 7.33 0.64 -0.83
C GLN A 20 6.88 0.30 -2.26
N ALA A 21 6.29 -0.87 -2.44
CA ALA A 21 5.81 -1.32 -3.75
C ALA A 21 4.74 -0.39 -4.32
N VAL A 22 3.76 -0.01 -3.50
CA VAL A 22 2.70 0.91 -3.94
C VAL A 22 3.25 2.32 -4.17
N LEU A 23 3.99 2.89 -3.21
CA LEU A 23 4.52 4.25 -3.35
C LEU A 23 5.47 4.36 -4.55
N GLY A 24 6.34 3.38 -4.74
CA GLY A 24 7.30 3.32 -5.86
C GLY A 24 6.66 3.30 -7.24
N ALA A 25 5.43 2.81 -7.35
CA ALA A 25 4.68 2.82 -8.61
C ALA A 25 4.13 4.20 -9.00
N PHE A 26 4.21 5.19 -8.11
CA PHE A 26 3.69 6.55 -8.33
C PHE A 26 4.78 7.62 -8.31
N CYS A 27 6.06 7.27 -8.28
CA CYS A 27 7.17 8.23 -8.22
C CYS A 27 7.08 9.34 -9.28
N ASP A 28 6.67 9.00 -10.50
CA ASP A 28 6.49 9.92 -11.62
C ASP A 28 5.43 11.00 -11.38
N VAL A 29 4.36 10.68 -10.65
CA VAL A 29 3.26 11.62 -10.37
C VAL A 29 3.44 12.37 -9.06
N ILE A 30 4.12 11.79 -8.08
CA ILE A 30 4.39 12.46 -6.80
C ILE A 30 5.69 13.28 -6.80
N GLY A 31 6.47 13.20 -7.87
CA GLY A 31 7.72 13.95 -8.02
C GLY A 31 8.85 13.50 -7.10
N PHE A 32 8.87 12.22 -6.71
CA PHE A 32 9.92 11.66 -5.87
C PHE A 32 10.89 10.83 -6.68
N GLU A 33 12.19 10.98 -6.38
CA GLU A 33 13.17 9.99 -6.77
C GLU A 33 12.86 8.64 -6.10
N PHE A 34 13.16 7.55 -6.78
CA PHE A 34 12.83 6.20 -6.31
C PHE A 34 13.36 5.93 -4.88
N ASP A 35 14.61 6.28 -4.60
CA ASP A 35 15.21 6.07 -3.28
C ASP A 35 14.52 6.89 -2.18
N GLN A 36 14.03 8.07 -2.48
CA GLN A 36 13.25 8.88 -1.53
C GLN A 36 11.92 8.20 -1.19
N ALA A 37 11.23 7.70 -2.19
CA ALA A 37 9.99 6.96 -2.01
C ALA A 37 10.23 5.68 -1.18
N MET A 38 11.31 4.95 -1.46
CA MET A 38 11.67 3.74 -0.72
C MET A 38 11.97 4.02 0.75
N ARG A 39 12.70 5.09 1.06
CA ARG A 39 12.98 5.50 2.44
C ARG A 39 11.71 5.94 3.17
N LEU A 40 10.90 6.78 2.56
CA LEU A 40 9.63 7.24 3.16
C LEU A 40 8.71 6.08 3.53
N ALA A 41 8.56 5.12 2.63
CA ALA A 41 7.66 3.98 2.82
C ALA A 41 8.27 2.82 3.63
N SER A 42 9.58 2.83 3.90
CA SER A 42 10.29 1.70 4.50
C SER A 42 9.72 1.23 5.84
N SER A 43 9.26 2.15 6.67
CA SER A 43 8.73 1.86 8.02
C SER A 43 7.31 1.29 8.02
N PHE A 44 6.58 1.35 6.91
CA PHE A 44 5.14 1.06 6.86
C PHE A 44 4.80 -0.35 6.38
N GLY A 45 5.78 -1.13 5.95
CA GLY A 45 5.57 -2.52 5.57
C GLY A 45 5.12 -3.39 6.74
N GLY A 46 4.27 -4.38 6.48
CA GLY A 46 3.78 -5.30 7.49
C GLY A 46 2.88 -4.66 8.55
N GLY A 47 2.18 -3.59 8.21
CA GLY A 47 1.33 -2.86 9.13
C GLY A 47 2.12 -2.09 10.17
N VAL A 48 3.00 -1.21 9.72
CA VAL A 48 4.02 -0.47 10.44
C VAL A 48 5.07 -1.41 11.06
N ALA A 49 6.19 -1.56 10.36
CA ALA A 49 7.34 -2.35 10.80
C ALA A 49 6.98 -3.75 11.37
N ARG A 50 6.08 -4.47 10.69
CA ARG A 50 5.53 -5.78 11.10
C ARG A 50 4.71 -5.79 12.41
N MET A 51 4.33 -4.64 12.94
CA MET A 51 3.44 -4.58 14.12
C MET A 51 1.99 -4.97 13.80
N ARG A 52 1.67 -5.22 12.53
CA ARG A 52 0.35 -5.69 12.07
C ARG A 52 -0.81 -4.72 12.32
N HIS A 53 -0.51 -3.42 12.32
CA HIS A 53 -1.50 -2.35 12.36
C HIS A 53 -2.07 -2.07 10.96
N ILE A 54 -2.23 -0.81 10.58
CA ILE A 54 -2.76 -0.44 9.26
C ILE A 54 -1.90 -1.05 8.16
N CYS A 55 -2.53 -1.67 7.18
CA CYS A 55 -1.87 -2.27 6.03
C CYS A 55 -0.96 -1.24 5.34
N GLY A 56 0.30 -1.63 5.07
CA GLY A 56 1.27 -0.75 4.42
C GLY A 56 0.82 -0.26 3.04
N THR A 57 0.02 -1.04 2.36
CA THR A 57 -0.63 -0.67 1.10
C THR A 57 -1.57 0.52 1.30
N CYS A 58 -2.39 0.51 2.37
CA CYS A 58 -3.25 1.65 2.73
C CYS A 58 -2.42 2.88 3.10
N SER A 59 -1.37 2.69 3.89
CA SER A 59 -0.47 3.81 4.27
C SER A 59 0.10 4.50 3.02
N ALA A 60 0.54 3.73 2.02
CA ALA A 60 1.05 4.29 0.77
C ALA A 60 -0.04 5.01 -0.03
N MET A 61 -1.26 4.46 -0.11
CA MET A 61 -2.40 5.15 -0.73
C MET A 61 -2.64 6.52 -0.10
N PHE A 62 -2.60 6.59 1.23
CA PHE A 62 -2.82 7.84 1.97
C PHE A 62 -1.68 8.83 1.79
N MET A 63 -0.42 8.36 1.71
CA MET A 63 0.73 9.20 1.36
C MET A 63 0.58 9.82 -0.03
N ILE A 64 0.21 9.03 -1.04
CA ILE A 64 -0.02 9.50 -2.41
C ILE A 64 -1.13 10.55 -2.43
N ALA A 65 -2.26 10.28 -1.78
CA ALA A 65 -3.36 11.23 -1.67
C ALA A 65 -2.95 12.53 -0.98
N GLY A 66 -2.15 12.45 0.07
CA GLY A 66 -1.60 13.62 0.76
C GLY A 66 -0.68 14.45 -0.12
N LEU A 67 0.21 13.79 -0.86
CA LEU A 67 1.14 14.47 -1.77
C LEU A 67 0.42 15.13 -2.97
N MET A 68 -0.64 14.50 -3.47
CA MET A 68 -1.38 14.99 -4.63
C MET A 68 -2.42 16.07 -4.30
N ARG A 69 -3.01 16.04 -3.11
CA ARG A 69 -4.13 16.92 -2.74
C ARG A 69 -4.22 17.29 -1.26
N GLY A 70 -3.17 17.01 -0.50
CA GLY A 70 -3.12 17.34 0.92
C GLY A 70 -3.16 18.83 1.19
N TYR A 71 -3.50 19.20 2.40
CA TYR A 71 -3.51 20.57 2.87
C TYR A 71 -2.13 20.98 3.42
N THR A 72 -1.79 22.27 3.26
CA THR A 72 -0.56 22.86 3.80
C THR A 72 -0.85 23.99 4.81
N VAL A 73 -2.11 24.31 4.98
CA VAL A 73 -2.62 25.33 5.90
C VAL A 73 -3.15 24.65 7.18
N HIS A 74 -3.33 25.42 8.26
CA HIS A 74 -3.72 24.86 9.56
C HIS A 74 -5.20 25.08 9.91
N GLU A 75 -6.02 25.50 8.95
CA GLU A 75 -7.46 25.70 9.15
C GLU A 75 -8.23 24.38 9.26
N ALA A 76 -9.18 24.36 10.19
CA ALA A 76 -10.00 23.18 10.46
C ALA A 76 -10.78 22.68 9.22
N LYS A 77 -11.23 23.60 8.36
CA LYS A 77 -11.95 23.24 7.13
C LYS A 77 -11.09 22.42 6.17
N ALA A 78 -9.86 22.86 5.90
CA ALA A 78 -8.92 22.17 5.03
C ALA A 78 -8.61 20.76 5.56
N LYS A 79 -8.39 20.63 6.86
CA LYS A 79 -8.18 19.34 7.52
C LYS A 79 -9.40 18.42 7.34
N SER A 80 -10.59 18.92 7.63
CA SER A 80 -11.82 18.13 7.56
C SER A 80 -12.12 17.64 6.15
N GLU A 81 -11.91 18.47 5.14
CA GLU A 81 -12.09 18.09 3.74
C GLU A 81 -11.12 16.97 3.34
N HIS A 82 -9.85 17.09 3.71
CA HIS A 82 -8.86 16.04 3.42
C HIS A 82 -9.15 14.75 4.19
N TYR A 83 -9.48 14.85 5.48
CA TYR A 83 -9.81 13.67 6.28
C TYR A 83 -11.04 12.93 5.74
N ALA A 84 -12.05 13.66 5.27
CA ALA A 84 -13.22 13.05 4.63
C ALA A 84 -12.83 12.27 3.36
N PHE A 85 -11.90 12.81 2.58
CA PHE A 85 -11.40 12.11 1.39
C PHE A 85 -10.62 10.84 1.76
N ILE A 86 -9.70 10.92 2.72
CA ILE A 86 -8.94 9.74 3.19
C ILE A 86 -9.89 8.67 3.77
N GLN A 87 -10.90 9.07 4.54
CA GLN A 87 -11.90 8.13 5.04
C GLN A 87 -12.68 7.47 3.90
N SER A 88 -12.98 8.20 2.82
CA SER A 88 -13.65 7.60 1.66
C SER A 88 -12.75 6.58 0.95
N MET A 89 -11.45 6.86 0.80
CA MET A 89 -10.49 5.88 0.27
C MET A 89 -10.41 4.63 1.15
N ALA A 90 -10.35 4.83 2.47
CA ALA A 90 -10.30 3.74 3.43
C ALA A 90 -11.55 2.84 3.35
N LYS A 91 -12.74 3.43 3.26
CA LYS A 91 -14.00 2.68 3.10
C LYS A 91 -14.03 1.86 1.81
N GLU A 92 -13.61 2.45 0.70
CA GLU A 92 -13.55 1.74 -0.59
C GLU A 92 -12.55 0.57 -0.54
N PHE A 93 -11.39 0.77 0.07
CA PHE A 93 -10.41 -0.29 0.26
C PHE A 93 -10.97 -1.42 1.15
N GLU A 94 -11.58 -1.07 2.28
CA GLU A 94 -12.16 -2.03 3.22
C GLU A 94 -13.31 -2.82 2.57
N ALA A 95 -14.16 -2.16 1.80
CA ALA A 95 -15.24 -2.82 1.07
C ALA A 95 -14.73 -3.88 0.07
N ARG A 96 -13.58 -3.64 -0.54
CA ARG A 96 -12.96 -4.57 -1.51
C ARG A 96 -12.15 -5.69 -0.85
N ASN A 97 -11.45 -5.39 0.24
CA ASN A 97 -10.44 -6.29 0.82
C ASN A 97 -10.84 -6.85 2.19
N GLY A 98 -11.88 -6.33 2.82
CA GLY A 98 -12.44 -6.82 4.08
C GLY A 98 -11.94 -6.13 5.34
N SER A 99 -10.78 -5.49 5.31
CA SER A 99 -10.20 -4.78 6.46
C SER A 99 -9.12 -3.79 6.01
N LEU A 100 -8.80 -2.82 6.88
CA LEU A 100 -7.62 -1.96 6.77
C LEU A 100 -6.43 -2.53 7.55
N ILE A 101 -6.64 -3.51 8.40
CA ILE A 101 -5.68 -3.98 9.39
C ILE A 101 -4.88 -5.15 8.85
N CYS A 102 -3.54 -5.02 8.85
CA CYS A 102 -2.63 -6.05 8.33
C CYS A 102 -2.89 -7.41 8.97
N ARG A 103 -3.07 -7.47 10.29
CA ARG A 103 -3.39 -8.71 11.02
C ARG A 103 -4.61 -9.42 10.44
N GLU A 104 -5.70 -8.69 10.27
CA GLU A 104 -6.96 -9.25 9.78
C GLU A 104 -6.87 -9.71 8.34
N LEU A 105 -6.16 -8.94 7.49
CA LEU A 105 -5.92 -9.31 6.09
C LEU A 105 -5.08 -10.59 5.97
N LEU A 106 -4.03 -10.74 6.77
CA LEU A 106 -3.22 -11.96 6.79
C LEU A 106 -3.99 -13.16 7.34
N ASP A 107 -4.76 -12.97 8.39
CA ASP A 107 -5.55 -14.03 9.02
C ASP A 107 -6.64 -14.56 8.07
N SER A 108 -7.13 -13.76 7.15
CA SER A 108 -8.09 -14.19 6.13
C SER A 108 -7.57 -15.34 5.26
N ARG A 109 -6.25 -15.50 5.14
CA ARG A 109 -5.56 -16.57 4.40
C ARG A 109 -4.64 -17.44 5.24
N ALA A 110 -4.67 -17.33 6.56
CA ALA A 110 -3.78 -18.07 7.46
C ALA A 110 -3.87 -19.61 7.29
N LYS A 111 -5.00 -20.12 6.82
CA LYS A 111 -5.21 -21.55 6.57
C LYS A 111 -4.45 -22.09 5.35
N LEU A 112 -3.96 -21.22 4.45
CA LEU A 112 -3.28 -21.63 3.22
C LEU A 112 -1.83 -22.09 3.45
N SER A 113 -1.20 -21.65 4.55
CA SER A 113 0.11 -22.11 4.95
C SER A 113 0.31 -21.97 6.46
N LYS A 114 0.92 -23.01 7.06
CA LYS A 114 1.34 -23.01 8.46
C LYS A 114 2.82 -22.62 8.63
N THR A 115 3.56 -22.51 7.53
CA THR A 115 5.01 -22.31 7.54
C THR A 115 5.41 -20.83 7.39
N VAL A 116 4.50 -19.98 6.92
CA VAL A 116 4.75 -18.55 6.78
C VAL A 116 4.48 -17.85 8.10
N ASP A 117 5.51 -17.22 8.65
CA ASP A 117 5.39 -16.46 9.89
C ASP A 117 4.62 -15.16 9.66
N ASN A 118 3.44 -15.06 10.25
CA ASN A 118 2.60 -13.87 10.31
C ASN A 118 2.72 -13.13 11.66
N GLY A 119 3.70 -13.46 12.47
CA GLY A 119 3.97 -12.80 13.74
C GLY A 119 4.36 -11.33 13.59
N SER A 120 4.44 -10.64 14.73
CA SER A 120 4.72 -9.20 14.81
C SER A 120 6.13 -8.85 15.28
N GLY A 121 7.04 -9.81 15.33
CA GLY A 121 8.47 -9.58 15.62
C GLY A 121 9.15 -8.80 14.48
N PRO A 122 10.34 -8.19 14.75
CA PRO A 122 11.02 -7.33 13.79
C PRO A 122 11.67 -8.08 12.63
N GLU A 123 11.81 -9.39 12.72
CA GLU A 123 12.48 -10.22 11.73
C GLU A 123 11.67 -10.28 10.44
N ALA A 124 12.24 -9.77 9.34
CA ALA A 124 11.60 -9.82 8.03
C ALA A 124 11.47 -11.28 7.54
N ASN A 125 10.32 -11.59 6.94
CA ASN A 125 10.12 -12.89 6.32
C ASN A 125 11.04 -13.10 5.12
N GLU A 126 11.51 -14.33 4.94
CA GLU A 126 12.10 -14.75 3.69
C GLU A 126 11.04 -14.72 2.56
N ARG A 127 11.43 -14.25 1.39
CA ARG A 127 10.55 -14.11 0.23
C ARG A 127 10.58 -15.39 -0.62
N THR A 128 9.77 -16.37 -0.21
CA THR A 128 9.61 -17.66 -0.89
C THR A 128 8.34 -17.68 -1.75
N THR A 129 8.24 -18.66 -2.64
CA THR A 129 6.98 -18.91 -3.40
C THR A 129 5.80 -19.09 -2.45
N GLU A 130 6.01 -19.81 -1.36
CA GLU A 130 4.99 -20.06 -0.33
C GLU A 130 4.54 -18.76 0.35
N TYR A 131 5.48 -17.84 0.65
CA TYR A 131 5.16 -16.53 1.20
C TYR A 131 4.15 -15.77 0.33
N TYR A 132 4.39 -15.71 -0.97
CA TYR A 132 3.50 -14.99 -1.90
C TYR A 132 2.16 -15.72 -2.08
N ARG A 133 2.18 -17.04 -2.15
CA ARG A 133 0.98 -17.85 -2.30
C ARG A 133 0.06 -17.78 -1.08
N ALA A 134 0.63 -17.79 0.11
CA ALA A 134 -0.11 -17.83 1.38
C ALA A 134 -0.70 -16.50 1.80
N ARG A 135 -0.30 -15.40 1.17
CA ARG A 135 -0.71 -14.05 1.56
C ARG A 135 -1.55 -13.36 0.48
N PRO A 136 -2.52 -12.51 0.87
CA PRO A 136 -3.34 -11.77 -0.09
C PRO A 136 -2.64 -10.52 -0.65
N CYS A 137 -1.39 -10.25 -0.28
CA CYS A 137 -0.73 -8.95 -0.49
C CYS A 137 -0.62 -8.56 -1.96
N LEU A 138 -0.34 -9.48 -2.88
CA LEU A 138 -0.25 -9.17 -4.31
C LEU A 138 -1.57 -8.65 -4.88
N SER A 139 -2.69 -9.29 -4.55
CA SER A 139 -4.00 -8.83 -5.01
C SER A 139 -4.43 -7.53 -4.34
N ILE A 140 -4.08 -7.34 -3.07
CA ILE A 140 -4.35 -6.11 -2.34
C ILE A 140 -3.56 -4.94 -2.93
N ILE A 141 -2.29 -5.14 -3.27
CA ILE A 141 -1.44 -4.14 -3.92
C ILE A 141 -2.04 -3.71 -5.26
N GLU A 142 -2.45 -4.67 -6.09
CA GLU A 142 -3.06 -4.39 -7.39
C GLU A 142 -4.34 -3.57 -7.24
N ASP A 143 -5.24 -4.01 -6.37
CA ASP A 143 -6.52 -3.34 -6.11
C ASP A 143 -6.32 -1.92 -5.56
N ALA A 144 -5.41 -1.75 -4.62
CA ALA A 144 -5.10 -0.45 -4.04
C ALA A 144 -4.55 0.54 -5.06
N VAL A 145 -3.67 0.09 -5.96
CA VAL A 145 -3.16 0.95 -7.04
C VAL A 145 -4.28 1.37 -7.98
N ILE A 146 -5.14 0.44 -8.40
CA ILE A 146 -6.29 0.73 -9.26
C ILE A 146 -7.24 1.72 -8.56
N LEU A 147 -7.51 1.50 -7.29
CA LEU A 147 -8.35 2.39 -6.48
C LEU A 147 -7.75 3.79 -6.36
N THR A 148 -6.45 3.88 -6.09
CA THR A 148 -5.73 5.17 -6.01
C THR A 148 -5.81 5.93 -7.34
N CYS A 149 -5.55 5.25 -8.44
CA CYS A 149 -5.67 5.83 -9.78
C CYS A 149 -7.08 6.37 -10.02
N LYS A 150 -8.12 5.58 -9.71
CA LYS A 150 -9.51 5.97 -9.88
C LYS A 150 -9.87 7.22 -9.06
N MET A 151 -9.54 7.21 -7.77
CA MET A 151 -9.96 8.27 -6.84
C MET A 151 -9.19 9.58 -7.00
N LEU A 152 -7.95 9.51 -7.49
CA LEU A 152 -7.10 10.69 -7.74
C LEU A 152 -7.07 11.10 -9.22
N SER A 153 -7.83 10.44 -10.09
CA SER A 153 -7.83 10.68 -11.53
C SER A 153 -6.43 10.58 -12.17
N ILE A 154 -5.66 9.60 -11.73
CA ILE A 154 -4.32 9.30 -12.25
C ILE A 154 -4.45 8.13 -13.24
N PRO A 155 -3.83 8.19 -14.44
CA PRO A 155 -3.79 7.04 -15.35
C PRO A 155 -3.12 5.83 -14.70
N ASN A 156 -3.67 4.63 -14.91
CA ASN A 156 -2.99 3.39 -14.50
C ASN A 156 -1.84 3.02 -15.45
N GLU A 157 -1.88 3.51 -16.69
CA GLU A 157 -0.80 3.36 -17.68
C GLU A 157 0.33 4.33 -17.36
N ILE A 158 1.58 3.83 -17.50
CA ILE A 158 2.81 4.62 -17.35
C ILE A 158 3.45 4.72 -18.74
N ASP A 159 3.76 5.93 -19.17
CA ASP A 159 4.59 6.15 -20.35
C ASP A 159 5.99 5.56 -20.11
N ALA A 160 6.45 4.80 -21.07
CA ALA A 160 7.73 4.12 -21.00
C ALA A 160 8.90 5.10 -21.16
#